data_7350a32c2f9c1ce4396acf82080a4acb
#
_entry.id   7350a32c2f9c1ce4396acf82080a4acb
#
_cell.length_a   1.000
_cell.length_b   1.000
_cell.length_c   1.000
_cell.angle_alpha   90.00
_cell.angle_beta   90.00
_cell.angle_gamma   90.00
#
_symmetry.space_group_name_H-M   'P 1'
#
loop_
_entity.id
_entity.type
_entity.pdbx_description
1 polymer ?
#
loop_
_entity_poly.entity_id
_entity_poly.type
_entity_poly.pdbx_seq_one_letter_code
_entity_poly.pdbx_strand_id
1 'polypeptide(L)'
;MSKLENYYGKFCEDKRLLSRHGQVEYTTGMKYIHKYLKSEDRILDIGAGTGRYSVALSNEGYQVDAIELVKYNLGVLKAKKSNVKAYQGTALDLSRYQDNTFDVTLLFGPMYHLFSYEDKLKALSEAKRVTKKDGIIFVAYVMNEYSVLVHGFRDGHIKESLEAKKLDETFQTQTNIDDLYSYIRLDTINQLNEDVGLERIQIIAADGPSDYMRPILNKMDDETFELFIKYHLATCERQELIGASSHTIDILKK
;
A
#
# COMPACT_ATOMS: atom_id res chain seq x y z
N MET A 1 -5.13 21.27 10.34
CA MET A 1 -5.13 20.20 9.30
C MET A 1 -3.74 19.58 9.29
N SER A 2 -3.65 18.25 9.40
CA SER A 2 -2.35 17.58 9.29
C SER A 2 -1.77 17.73 7.88
N LYS A 3 -0.46 17.48 7.70
CA LYS A 3 0.18 17.49 6.37
C LYS A 3 -0.49 16.50 5.42
N LEU A 4 -0.87 15.34 5.95
CA LEU A 4 -1.58 14.28 5.23
C LEU A 4 -2.97 14.76 4.74
N GLU A 5 -3.75 15.41 5.59
CA GLU A 5 -5.06 15.99 5.21
C GLU A 5 -4.92 17.06 4.14
N ASN A 6 -3.89 17.92 4.24
CA ASN A 6 -3.62 18.95 3.23
C ASN A 6 -3.23 18.35 1.88
N TYR A 7 -2.45 17.26 1.88
CA TYR A 7 -2.03 16.57 0.67
C TYR A 7 -3.23 15.90 -0.02
N TYR A 8 -3.93 15.02 0.70
CA TYR A 8 -5.07 14.28 0.13
C TYR A 8 -6.31 15.14 -0.13
N GLY A 9 -6.43 16.30 0.51
CA GLY A 9 -7.46 17.30 0.17
C GLY A 9 -7.27 17.96 -1.21
N LYS A 10 -6.05 17.89 -1.77
CA LYS A 10 -5.70 18.44 -3.09
C LYS A 10 -5.40 17.36 -4.14
N PHE A 11 -5.03 16.18 -3.70
CA PHE A 11 -4.61 15.05 -4.53
C PHE A 11 -5.75 14.02 -4.64
N CYS A 12 -6.14 13.69 -5.87
CA CYS A 12 -7.21 12.73 -6.11
C CYS A 12 -6.60 11.34 -6.35
N GLU A 13 -6.62 10.49 -5.34
CA GLU A 13 -6.10 9.11 -5.39
C GLU A 13 -6.80 8.27 -6.47
N ASP A 14 -8.09 8.46 -6.69
CA ASP A 14 -8.83 7.78 -7.77
C ASP A 14 -8.18 8.03 -9.14
N LYS A 15 -7.73 9.28 -9.40
CA LYS A 15 -7.07 9.61 -10.67
C LYS A 15 -5.70 8.95 -10.80
N ARG A 16 -4.96 8.81 -9.69
CA ARG A 16 -3.67 8.12 -9.69
C ARG A 16 -3.80 6.68 -10.14
N LEU A 17 -4.71 5.93 -9.54
CA LEU A 17 -4.93 4.51 -9.83
C LEU A 17 -5.65 4.27 -11.18
N LEU A 18 -6.18 5.30 -11.82
CA LEU A 18 -6.72 5.24 -13.19
C LEU A 18 -5.66 5.51 -14.26
N SER A 19 -4.53 6.14 -13.90
CA SER A 19 -3.41 6.31 -14.83
C SER A 19 -2.76 4.98 -15.15
N ARG A 20 -2.09 4.84 -16.31
CA ARG A 20 -1.51 3.55 -16.73
C ARG A 20 -0.54 2.98 -15.69
N HIS A 21 0.37 3.78 -15.15
CA HIS A 21 1.26 3.31 -14.10
C HIS A 21 0.52 2.86 -12.82
N GLY A 22 -0.53 3.57 -12.41
CA GLY A 22 -1.35 3.19 -11.26
C GLY A 22 -2.21 1.96 -11.51
N GLN A 23 -2.61 1.69 -12.77
CA GLN A 23 -3.33 0.47 -13.15
C GLN A 23 -2.47 -0.79 -12.96
N VAL A 24 -1.14 -0.69 -13.10
CA VAL A 24 -0.23 -1.83 -12.84
C VAL A 24 -0.33 -2.24 -11.38
N GLU A 25 -0.18 -1.29 -10.45
CA GLU A 25 -0.34 -1.51 -9.01
C GLU A 25 -1.71 -2.11 -8.66
N TYR A 26 -2.77 -1.48 -9.15
CA TYR A 26 -4.14 -1.91 -8.88
C TYR A 26 -4.43 -3.32 -9.41
N THR A 27 -4.06 -3.60 -10.66
CA THR A 27 -4.28 -4.92 -11.28
C THR A 27 -3.52 -6.01 -10.55
N THR A 28 -2.28 -5.73 -10.16
CA THR A 28 -1.46 -6.65 -9.38
C THR A 28 -2.08 -6.91 -8.01
N GLY A 29 -2.44 -5.85 -7.28
CA GLY A 29 -3.10 -5.97 -5.98
C GLY A 29 -4.38 -6.80 -6.05
N MET A 30 -5.29 -6.50 -6.99
CA MET A 30 -6.54 -7.25 -7.17
C MET A 30 -6.29 -8.72 -7.53
N LYS A 31 -5.34 -9.00 -8.44
CA LYS A 31 -4.99 -10.40 -8.79
C LYS A 31 -4.59 -11.20 -7.56
N TYR A 32 -3.75 -10.62 -6.69
CA TYR A 32 -3.29 -11.34 -5.50
C TYR A 32 -4.34 -11.39 -4.39
N ILE A 33 -5.17 -10.37 -4.25
CA ILE A 33 -6.32 -10.43 -3.35
C ILE A 33 -7.23 -11.59 -3.76
N HIS A 34 -7.63 -11.68 -5.02
CA HIS A 34 -8.49 -12.76 -5.53
C HIS A 34 -7.85 -14.16 -5.41
N LYS A 35 -6.51 -14.27 -5.49
CA LYS A 35 -5.80 -15.54 -5.30
C LYS A 35 -6.07 -16.17 -3.93
N TYR A 36 -6.33 -15.36 -2.91
CA TYR A 36 -6.51 -15.80 -1.53
C TYR A 36 -7.94 -15.64 -1.00
N LEU A 37 -8.81 -14.91 -1.71
CA LEU A 37 -10.21 -14.76 -1.34
C LEU A 37 -11.00 -16.07 -1.56
N LYS A 38 -11.91 -16.34 -0.63
CA LYS A 38 -12.93 -17.38 -0.72
C LYS A 38 -14.30 -16.70 -0.75
N SER A 39 -15.31 -17.42 -1.29
CA SER A 39 -16.70 -16.99 -1.15
C SER A 39 -17.03 -16.74 0.33
N GLU A 40 -17.80 -15.71 0.63
CA GLU A 40 -18.24 -15.32 1.96
C GLU A 40 -17.14 -14.70 2.87
N ASP A 41 -15.91 -14.51 2.39
CA ASP A 41 -14.87 -13.84 3.17
C ASP A 41 -15.29 -12.41 3.53
N ARG A 42 -15.02 -12.05 4.78
CA ARG A 42 -15.19 -10.69 5.30
C ARG A 42 -13.86 -9.95 5.24
N ILE A 43 -13.87 -8.79 4.61
CA ILE A 43 -12.67 -8.01 4.30
C ILE A 43 -12.63 -6.73 5.14
N LEU A 44 -11.46 -6.39 5.68
CA LEU A 44 -11.17 -5.07 6.23
C LEU A 44 -10.15 -4.36 5.36
N ASP A 45 -10.48 -3.15 4.91
CA ASP A 45 -9.56 -2.26 4.18
C ASP A 45 -9.13 -1.11 5.08
N ILE A 46 -7.87 -1.13 5.53
CA ILE A 46 -7.29 -0.15 6.45
C ILE A 46 -6.50 0.87 5.66
N GLY A 47 -6.88 2.15 5.75
CA GLY A 47 -6.36 3.22 4.90
C GLY A 47 -6.99 3.18 3.52
N ALA A 48 -8.29 2.94 3.47
CA ALA A 48 -9.03 2.67 2.23
C ALA A 48 -9.00 3.82 1.20
N GLY A 49 -8.52 5.00 1.58
CA GLY A 49 -8.50 6.17 0.72
C GLY A 49 -9.91 6.52 0.21
N THR A 50 -10.02 6.71 -1.09
CA THR A 50 -11.30 6.92 -1.76
C THR A 50 -12.06 5.61 -2.06
N GLY A 51 -11.57 4.46 -1.58
CA GLY A 51 -12.24 3.16 -1.65
C GLY A 51 -12.07 2.40 -2.97
N ARG A 52 -10.92 2.52 -3.61
CA ARG A 52 -10.70 1.85 -4.90
C ARG A 52 -10.80 0.32 -4.79
N TYR A 53 -10.15 -0.26 -3.78
CA TYR A 53 -10.24 -1.69 -3.49
C TYR A 53 -11.55 -2.05 -2.79
N SER A 54 -11.93 -1.32 -1.74
CA SER A 54 -13.14 -1.59 -0.95
C SER A 54 -14.39 -1.64 -1.80
N VAL A 55 -14.58 -0.66 -2.70
CA VAL A 55 -15.78 -0.57 -3.55
C VAL A 55 -15.79 -1.67 -4.61
N ALA A 56 -14.63 -1.97 -5.23
CA ALA A 56 -14.53 -3.04 -6.20
C ALA A 56 -14.92 -4.40 -5.58
N LEU A 57 -14.31 -4.75 -4.45
CA LEU A 57 -14.59 -6.00 -3.74
C LEU A 57 -16.05 -6.07 -3.22
N SER A 58 -16.59 -4.94 -2.75
CA SER A 58 -18.01 -4.87 -2.35
C SER A 58 -18.96 -5.08 -3.52
N ASN A 59 -18.63 -4.58 -4.71
CA ASN A 59 -19.43 -4.79 -5.94
C ASN A 59 -19.36 -6.24 -6.45
N GLU A 60 -18.31 -6.96 -6.10
CA GLU A 60 -18.16 -8.40 -6.36
C GLU A 60 -18.95 -9.27 -5.35
N GLY A 61 -19.57 -8.64 -4.34
CA GLY A 61 -20.44 -9.31 -3.37
C GLY A 61 -19.80 -9.59 -2.01
N TYR A 62 -18.54 -9.22 -1.79
CA TYR A 62 -17.89 -9.41 -0.49
C TYR A 62 -18.40 -8.43 0.57
N GLN A 63 -18.38 -8.86 1.83
CA GLN A 63 -18.65 -7.98 2.96
C GLN A 63 -17.38 -7.19 3.28
N VAL A 64 -17.41 -5.88 3.01
CA VAL A 64 -16.24 -5.00 3.18
C VAL A 64 -16.50 -3.94 4.24
N ASP A 65 -15.66 -3.92 5.26
CA ASP A 65 -15.50 -2.81 6.19
C ASP A 65 -14.27 -1.99 5.77
N ALA A 66 -14.31 -0.66 5.95
CA ALA A 66 -13.22 0.23 5.59
C ALA A 66 -12.92 1.24 6.69
N ILE A 67 -11.65 1.47 6.98
CA ILE A 67 -11.16 2.51 7.88
C ILE A 67 -10.34 3.51 7.05
N GLU A 68 -10.66 4.80 7.16
CA GLU A 68 -9.93 5.87 6.50
C GLU A 68 -9.72 7.04 7.47
N LEU A 69 -8.47 7.51 7.56
CA LEU A 69 -8.08 8.59 8.47
C LEU A 69 -8.53 9.95 7.94
N VAL A 70 -8.36 10.20 6.65
CA VAL A 70 -8.58 11.48 6.01
C VAL A 70 -10.06 11.67 5.70
N LYS A 71 -10.67 12.64 6.35
CA LYS A 71 -12.12 12.94 6.22
C LYS A 71 -12.58 13.14 4.78
N TYR A 72 -11.76 13.82 3.98
CA TYR A 72 -12.05 14.06 2.56
C TYR A 72 -12.17 12.75 1.78
N ASN A 73 -11.19 11.86 1.90
CA ASN A 73 -11.19 10.56 1.24
C ASN A 73 -12.38 9.71 1.67
N LEU A 74 -12.65 9.66 2.97
CA LEU A 74 -13.83 8.97 3.52
C LEU A 74 -15.13 9.51 2.93
N GLY A 75 -15.23 10.83 2.75
CA GLY A 75 -16.38 11.48 2.09
C GLY A 75 -16.55 11.01 0.64
N VAL A 76 -15.46 10.94 -0.11
CA VAL A 76 -15.45 10.43 -1.49
C VAL A 76 -15.84 8.96 -1.54
N LEU A 77 -15.30 8.11 -0.65
CA LEU A 77 -15.67 6.70 -0.54
C LEU A 77 -17.19 6.53 -0.31
N LYS A 78 -17.73 7.24 0.69
CA LYS A 78 -19.17 7.18 1.02
C LYS A 78 -20.07 7.67 -0.12
N ALA A 79 -19.61 8.66 -0.90
CA ALA A 79 -20.36 9.18 -2.05
C ALA A 79 -20.50 8.16 -3.21
N LYS A 80 -19.67 7.12 -3.27
CA LYS A 80 -19.73 6.04 -4.28
C LYS A 80 -20.94 5.11 -4.10
N LYS A 81 -21.72 5.27 -3.01
CA LYS A 81 -22.97 4.53 -2.73
C LYS A 81 -22.83 3.00 -2.86
N SER A 82 -21.71 2.46 -2.41
CA SER A 82 -21.47 1.01 -2.32
C SER A 82 -21.98 0.44 -0.98
N ASN A 83 -21.95 -0.89 -0.84
CA ASN A 83 -22.29 -1.57 0.42
C ASN A 83 -21.14 -1.57 1.44
N VAL A 84 -20.05 -0.84 1.21
CA VAL A 84 -18.90 -0.74 2.12
C VAL A 84 -19.31 -0.04 3.41
N LYS A 85 -19.00 -0.67 4.55
CA LYS A 85 -19.18 -0.06 5.88
C LYS A 85 -17.94 0.78 6.21
N ALA A 86 -17.96 2.06 5.86
CA ALA A 86 -16.82 2.96 5.97
C ALA A 86 -16.87 3.86 7.21
N TYR A 87 -15.77 3.89 7.98
CA TYR A 87 -15.63 4.64 9.23
C TYR A 87 -14.35 5.47 9.22
N GLN A 88 -14.38 6.60 9.93
CA GLN A 88 -13.16 7.34 10.19
C GLN A 88 -12.37 6.67 11.30
N GLY A 89 -11.06 6.50 11.10
CA GLY A 89 -10.17 5.86 12.07
C GLY A 89 -8.73 5.78 11.59
N THR A 90 -7.89 5.19 12.41
CA THR A 90 -6.46 5.02 12.14
C THR A 90 -6.07 3.55 12.20
N ALA A 91 -5.01 3.15 11.50
CA ALA A 91 -4.42 1.82 11.59
C ALA A 91 -3.86 1.49 13.00
N LEU A 92 -3.61 2.52 13.80
CA LEU A 92 -3.06 2.38 15.16
C LEU A 92 -4.12 2.00 16.21
N ASP A 93 -5.40 2.12 15.88
CA ASP A 93 -6.51 1.80 16.78
C ASP A 93 -7.69 1.22 15.97
N LEU A 94 -7.82 -0.09 16.03
CA LEU A 94 -8.93 -0.83 15.46
C LEU A 94 -9.87 -1.40 16.56
N SER A 95 -9.93 -0.76 17.73
CA SER A 95 -10.75 -1.19 18.88
C SER A 95 -12.25 -1.30 18.58
N ARG A 96 -12.70 -0.66 17.49
CA ARG A 96 -14.04 -0.85 16.92
C ARG A 96 -14.36 -2.31 16.58
N TYR A 97 -13.34 -3.11 16.26
CA TYR A 97 -13.49 -4.49 15.84
C TYR A 97 -12.97 -5.44 16.91
N GLN A 98 -13.70 -6.52 17.09
CA GLN A 98 -13.28 -7.63 17.93
C GLN A 98 -12.11 -8.40 17.29
N ASP A 99 -11.39 -9.13 18.11
CA ASP A 99 -10.35 -10.04 17.63
C ASP A 99 -10.93 -11.09 16.68
N ASN A 100 -10.14 -11.51 15.70
CA ASN A 100 -10.50 -12.58 14.78
C ASN A 100 -11.83 -12.34 14.03
N THR A 101 -12.03 -11.13 13.52
CA THR A 101 -13.27 -10.71 12.85
C THR A 101 -13.21 -10.90 11.33
N PHE A 102 -12.07 -10.65 10.69
CA PHE A 102 -11.93 -10.60 9.24
C PHE A 102 -11.13 -11.78 8.70
N ASP A 103 -11.54 -12.28 7.54
CA ASP A 103 -10.84 -13.35 6.82
C ASP A 103 -9.63 -12.79 6.07
N VAL A 104 -9.79 -11.60 5.49
CA VAL A 104 -8.75 -10.87 4.76
C VAL A 104 -8.66 -9.43 5.28
N THR A 105 -7.45 -8.97 5.54
CA THR A 105 -7.17 -7.59 5.94
C THR A 105 -6.20 -6.95 4.95
N LEU A 106 -6.59 -5.81 4.39
CA LEU A 106 -5.75 -4.99 3.53
C LEU A 106 -5.19 -3.83 4.37
N LEU A 107 -3.90 -3.64 4.35
CA LEU A 107 -3.20 -2.51 4.98
C LEU A 107 -2.43 -1.77 3.86
N PHE A 108 -3.20 -1.17 2.95
CA PHE A 108 -2.70 -0.46 1.78
C PHE A 108 -2.74 1.06 2.03
N GLY A 109 -1.60 1.64 2.34
CA GLY A 109 -1.50 3.08 2.61
C GLY A 109 -0.88 3.44 3.95
N PRO A 110 -1.38 2.96 5.09
CA PRO A 110 -0.89 3.42 6.39
C PRO A 110 0.62 3.27 6.61
N MET A 111 1.23 2.16 6.17
CA MET A 111 2.63 1.84 6.50
C MET A 111 3.64 2.87 6.00
N TYR A 112 3.34 3.56 4.92
CA TYR A 112 4.22 4.62 4.41
C TYR A 112 3.85 6.03 4.89
N HIS A 113 2.88 6.13 5.82
CA HIS A 113 2.55 7.36 6.55
C HIS A 113 2.82 7.24 8.06
N LEU A 114 3.36 6.09 8.49
CA LEU A 114 3.83 5.86 9.85
C LEU A 114 5.37 5.99 9.85
N PHE A 115 5.91 6.87 10.68
CA PHE A 115 7.34 7.22 10.63
C PHE A 115 8.17 6.46 11.66
N SER A 116 7.61 6.13 12.82
CA SER A 116 8.30 5.33 13.83
C SER A 116 8.16 3.83 13.57
N TYR A 117 9.14 3.07 14.01
CA TYR A 117 9.10 1.60 13.99
C TYR A 117 7.95 1.09 14.85
N GLU A 118 7.76 1.69 16.02
CA GLU A 118 6.73 1.36 16.99
C GLU A 118 5.31 1.54 16.41
N ASP A 119 5.07 2.60 15.67
CA ASP A 119 3.77 2.82 15.01
C ASP A 119 3.51 1.77 13.92
N LYS A 120 4.54 1.42 13.12
CA LYS A 120 4.42 0.35 12.13
C LYS A 120 4.12 -0.99 12.81
N LEU A 121 4.82 -1.30 13.89
CA LEU A 121 4.61 -2.51 14.69
C LEU A 121 3.19 -2.54 15.29
N LYS A 122 2.72 -1.40 15.79
CA LYS A 122 1.37 -1.24 16.32
C LYS A 122 0.30 -1.47 15.25
N ALA A 123 0.45 -0.89 14.07
CA ALA A 123 -0.48 -1.06 12.96
C ALA A 123 -0.57 -2.53 12.49
N LEU A 124 0.59 -3.21 12.38
CA LEU A 124 0.63 -4.65 12.06
C LEU A 124 0.01 -5.49 13.16
N SER A 125 0.25 -5.15 14.44
CA SER A 125 -0.33 -5.86 15.58
C SER A 125 -1.86 -5.74 15.62
N GLU A 126 -2.40 -4.55 15.32
CA GLU A 126 -3.85 -4.33 15.21
C GLU A 126 -4.44 -5.09 14.01
N ALA A 127 -3.78 -5.05 12.84
CA ALA A 127 -4.18 -5.83 11.67
C ALA A 127 -4.19 -7.34 11.99
N LYS A 128 -3.13 -7.84 12.67
CA LYS A 128 -3.07 -9.23 13.14
C LYS A 128 -4.20 -9.55 14.11
N ARG A 129 -4.47 -8.68 15.09
CA ARG A 129 -5.50 -8.91 16.10
C ARG A 129 -6.87 -9.11 15.48
N VAL A 130 -7.27 -8.22 14.55
CA VAL A 130 -8.61 -8.25 13.94
C VAL A 130 -8.76 -9.31 12.86
N THR A 131 -7.66 -9.81 12.30
CA THR A 131 -7.67 -10.91 11.32
C THR A 131 -7.89 -12.23 12.04
N LYS A 132 -8.68 -13.12 11.47
CA LYS A 132 -8.94 -14.48 11.99
C LYS A 132 -7.67 -15.32 11.96
N LYS A 133 -7.64 -16.38 12.78
CA LYS A 133 -6.61 -17.42 12.67
C LYS A 133 -6.65 -17.99 11.24
N ASP A 134 -5.47 -18.18 10.66
CA ASP A 134 -5.28 -18.61 9.26
C ASP A 134 -5.79 -17.59 8.21
N GLY A 135 -6.20 -16.39 8.64
CA GLY A 135 -6.58 -15.29 7.75
C GLY A 135 -5.36 -14.62 7.10
N ILE A 136 -5.62 -13.89 6.03
CA ILE A 136 -4.57 -13.29 5.18
C ILE A 136 -4.51 -11.78 5.40
N ILE A 137 -3.29 -11.27 5.52
CA ILE A 137 -3.01 -9.84 5.65
C ILE A 137 -2.15 -9.41 4.47
N PHE A 138 -2.61 -8.39 3.73
CA PHE A 138 -1.85 -7.76 2.66
C PHE A 138 -1.32 -6.43 3.17
N VAL A 139 -0.01 -6.22 3.09
CA VAL A 139 0.62 -4.98 3.57
C VAL A 139 1.40 -4.32 2.45
N ALA A 140 1.07 -3.07 2.13
CA ALA A 140 1.80 -2.31 1.13
C ALA A 140 2.87 -1.42 1.78
N TYR A 141 4.04 -1.37 1.15
CA TYR A 141 5.16 -0.51 1.51
C TYR A 141 5.68 0.25 0.31
N VAL A 142 6.30 1.41 0.54
CA VAL A 142 7.06 2.16 -0.47
C VAL A 142 8.54 1.94 -0.22
N MET A 143 9.26 1.54 -1.28
CA MET A 143 10.64 1.09 -1.17
C MET A 143 11.64 2.24 -1.16
N ASN A 144 12.69 2.10 -0.33
CA ASN A 144 13.75 3.09 -0.18
C ASN A 144 14.47 3.38 -1.51
N GLU A 145 14.86 2.34 -2.22
CA GLU A 145 15.64 2.46 -3.45
C GLU A 145 14.87 3.22 -4.54
N TYR A 146 13.55 3.04 -4.60
CA TYR A 146 12.70 3.83 -5.48
C TYR A 146 12.82 5.33 -5.17
N SER A 147 12.71 5.73 -3.91
CA SER A 147 12.81 7.14 -3.51
C SER A 147 14.18 7.73 -3.87
N VAL A 148 15.27 7.01 -3.57
CA VAL A 148 16.63 7.46 -3.89
C VAL A 148 16.84 7.61 -5.38
N LEU A 149 16.43 6.62 -6.18
CA LEU A 149 16.61 6.65 -7.64
C LEU A 149 15.75 7.73 -8.31
N VAL A 150 14.49 7.86 -7.88
CA VAL A 150 13.54 8.78 -8.52
C VAL A 150 13.71 10.19 -8.00
N HIS A 151 13.50 10.43 -6.71
CA HIS A 151 13.60 11.77 -6.14
C HIS A 151 15.06 12.25 -6.08
N GLY A 152 15.97 11.39 -5.62
CA GLY A 152 17.38 11.74 -5.50
C GLY A 152 18.04 11.97 -6.85
N PHE A 153 18.15 10.95 -7.69
CA PHE A 153 18.94 11.01 -8.92
C PHE A 153 18.17 11.52 -10.13
N ARG A 154 17.01 10.94 -10.45
CA ARG A 154 16.23 11.34 -11.64
C ARG A 154 15.76 12.80 -11.55
N ASP A 155 15.25 13.20 -10.38
CA ASP A 155 14.69 14.54 -10.16
C ASP A 155 15.75 15.54 -9.67
N GLY A 156 16.99 15.08 -9.42
CA GLY A 156 18.18 15.91 -9.15
C GLY A 156 18.36 16.38 -7.71
N HIS A 157 17.63 15.82 -6.74
CA HIS A 157 17.65 16.26 -5.33
C HIS A 157 18.69 15.54 -4.45
N ILE A 158 19.54 14.67 -5.02
CA ILE A 158 20.44 13.81 -4.22
C ILE A 158 21.41 14.61 -3.34
N LYS A 159 22.01 15.68 -3.86
CA LYS A 159 22.97 16.51 -3.10
C LYS A 159 22.27 17.25 -1.98
N GLU A 160 21.13 17.88 -2.27
CA GLU A 160 20.30 18.57 -1.28
C GLU A 160 19.84 17.60 -0.17
N SER A 161 19.43 16.39 -0.52
CA SER A 161 18.99 15.37 0.42
C SER A 161 20.12 14.91 1.36
N LEU A 162 21.36 14.77 0.84
CA LEU A 162 22.54 14.46 1.66
C LEU A 162 22.91 15.62 2.59
N GLU A 163 22.94 16.85 2.09
CA GLU A 163 23.24 18.06 2.87
C GLU A 163 22.21 18.26 4.00
N ALA A 164 20.93 18.01 3.71
CA ALA A 164 19.83 18.08 4.67
C ALA A 164 19.75 16.87 5.61
N LYS A 165 20.67 15.90 5.51
CA LYS A 165 20.67 14.64 6.27
C LYS A 165 19.37 13.84 6.15
N LYS A 166 18.72 13.92 4.98
CA LYS A 166 17.56 13.10 4.63
C LYS A 166 17.94 11.70 4.12
N LEU A 167 19.23 11.47 3.92
CA LEU A 167 19.83 10.17 3.61
C LEU A 167 21.03 9.98 4.55
N ASP A 168 21.21 8.74 5.03
CA ASP A 168 22.42 8.34 5.73
C ASP A 168 23.51 7.87 4.76
N GLU A 169 24.65 7.41 5.30
CA GLU A 169 25.81 6.94 4.54
C GLU A 169 25.49 5.70 3.67
N THR A 170 24.43 4.97 3.99
CA THR A 170 23.94 3.81 3.22
C THR A 170 22.83 4.17 2.24
N PHE A 171 22.55 5.46 2.07
CA PHE A 171 21.42 5.98 1.30
C PHE A 171 20.05 5.50 1.83
N GLN A 172 19.94 5.15 3.12
CA GLN A 172 18.65 4.96 3.76
C GLN A 172 18.00 6.30 4.05
N THR A 173 16.76 6.47 3.63
CA THR A 173 15.99 7.70 3.88
C THR A 173 15.74 7.89 5.37
N GLN A 174 16.00 9.12 5.84
CA GLN A 174 15.74 9.58 7.19
C GLN A 174 14.49 10.45 7.17
N THR A 175 13.35 9.85 7.43
CA THR A 175 12.03 10.52 7.37
C THR A 175 11.42 10.68 8.76
N ASN A 176 10.62 11.74 8.91
CA ASN A 176 9.95 12.05 10.16
C ASN A 176 8.51 12.56 9.88
N ILE A 177 7.81 12.99 10.93
CA ILE A 177 6.42 13.45 10.85
C ILE A 177 6.20 14.67 9.93
N ASP A 178 7.27 15.41 9.62
CA ASP A 178 7.22 16.54 8.69
C ASP A 178 7.33 16.09 7.23
N ASP A 179 7.60 14.82 6.96
CA ASP A 179 7.62 14.24 5.63
C ASP A 179 6.24 13.70 5.25
N LEU A 180 6.04 13.37 3.99
CA LEU A 180 4.78 12.79 3.52
C LEU A 180 4.82 11.26 3.56
N TYR A 181 5.98 10.70 3.20
CA TYR A 181 6.19 9.26 3.07
C TYR A 181 7.37 8.78 3.91
N SER A 182 7.22 7.60 4.48
CA SER A 182 8.28 6.80 5.08
C SER A 182 8.62 5.65 4.14
N TYR A 183 9.89 5.54 3.79
CA TYR A 183 10.41 4.52 2.87
C TYR A 183 11.13 3.43 3.66
N ILE A 184 11.08 2.21 3.17
CA ILE A 184 11.56 1.05 3.92
C ILE A 184 12.38 0.12 3.02
N ARG A 185 13.24 -0.69 3.60
CA ARG A 185 13.96 -1.79 2.96
C ARG A 185 13.41 -3.14 3.39
N LEU A 186 13.74 -4.20 2.64
CA LEU A 186 13.25 -5.56 2.89
C LEU A 186 13.66 -6.12 4.26
N ASP A 187 14.87 -5.78 4.72
CA ASP A 187 15.36 -6.20 6.04
C ASP A 187 14.46 -5.66 7.18
N THR A 188 14.06 -4.40 7.11
CA THR A 188 13.15 -3.81 8.08
C THR A 188 11.73 -4.40 7.99
N ILE A 189 11.25 -4.72 6.77
CA ILE A 189 9.97 -5.43 6.60
C ILE A 189 10.05 -6.83 7.24
N ASN A 190 11.17 -7.54 7.04
CA ASN A 190 11.38 -8.85 7.65
C ASN A 190 11.35 -8.77 9.18
N GLN A 191 12.06 -7.78 9.76
CA GLN A 191 12.08 -7.58 11.21
C GLN A 191 10.70 -7.28 11.78
N LEU A 192 9.92 -6.40 11.11
CA LEU A 192 8.53 -6.11 11.51
C LEU A 192 7.65 -7.37 11.56
N ASN A 193 7.76 -8.23 10.55
CA ASN A 193 7.00 -9.48 10.50
C ASN A 193 7.40 -10.44 11.63
N GLU A 194 8.70 -10.55 11.90
CA GLU A 194 9.25 -11.37 12.98
C GLU A 194 8.77 -10.88 14.35
N ASP A 195 8.89 -9.58 14.62
CA ASP A 195 8.50 -8.99 15.90
C ASP A 195 7.00 -9.07 16.18
N VAL A 196 6.16 -9.00 15.14
CA VAL A 196 4.70 -9.23 15.26
C VAL A 196 4.37 -10.73 15.27
N GLY A 197 5.27 -11.59 14.79
CA GLY A 197 5.03 -13.03 14.64
C GLY A 197 3.99 -13.32 13.57
N LEU A 198 4.17 -12.74 12.38
CA LEU A 198 3.39 -13.00 11.17
C LEU A 198 4.24 -13.85 10.21
N GLU A 199 3.64 -14.86 9.59
CA GLU A 199 4.29 -15.72 8.61
C GLU A 199 4.14 -15.14 7.21
N ARG A 200 5.26 -14.87 6.52
CA ARG A 200 5.21 -14.47 5.11
C ARG A 200 4.87 -15.65 4.22
N ILE A 201 3.76 -15.54 3.49
CA ILE A 201 3.44 -16.44 2.39
C ILE A 201 4.24 -16.05 1.16
N GLN A 202 4.24 -14.74 0.83
CA GLN A 202 4.85 -14.21 -0.38
C GLN A 202 5.04 -12.70 -0.27
N ILE A 203 6.09 -12.17 -0.89
CA ILE A 203 6.23 -10.72 -1.14
C ILE A 203 6.34 -10.50 -2.65
N ILE A 204 5.70 -9.46 -3.16
CA ILE A 204 5.65 -9.15 -4.57
C ILE A 204 5.94 -7.68 -4.86
N ALA A 205 6.50 -7.41 -6.04
CA ALA A 205 6.56 -6.07 -6.60
C ALA A 205 5.15 -5.66 -7.04
N ALA A 206 4.54 -4.65 -6.39
CA ALA A 206 3.16 -4.24 -6.72
C ALA A 206 3.08 -3.55 -8.07
N ASP A 207 4.06 -2.74 -8.41
CA ASP A 207 4.11 -1.92 -9.62
C ASP A 207 5.44 -2.04 -10.41
N GLY A 208 6.48 -2.67 -9.82
CA GLY A 208 7.77 -2.88 -10.49
C GLY A 208 8.36 -1.58 -11.05
N PRO A 209 8.73 -1.55 -12.34
CA PRO A 209 9.32 -0.38 -12.97
C PRO A 209 8.28 0.64 -13.45
N SER A 210 6.97 0.45 -13.21
CA SER A 210 5.92 1.25 -13.86
C SER A 210 6.01 2.74 -13.52
N ASP A 211 6.37 3.06 -12.29
CA ASP A 211 6.49 4.46 -11.87
C ASP A 211 7.74 5.15 -12.45
N TYR A 212 8.86 4.40 -12.59
CA TYR A 212 10.05 4.90 -13.30
C TYR A 212 9.74 5.20 -14.78
N MET A 213 8.87 4.38 -15.39
CA MET A 213 8.49 4.45 -16.80
C MET A 213 7.22 5.26 -17.04
N ARG A 214 6.70 5.99 -16.05
CA ARG A 214 5.42 6.71 -16.11
C ARG A 214 5.20 7.52 -17.41
N PRO A 215 6.15 8.34 -17.89
CA PRO A 215 5.97 9.09 -19.14
C PRO A 215 5.86 8.19 -20.39
N ILE A 216 6.50 7.02 -20.35
CA ILE A 216 6.50 6.05 -21.46
C ILE A 216 5.18 5.28 -21.44
N LEU A 217 4.80 4.72 -20.28
CA LEU A 217 3.55 3.98 -20.12
C LEU A 217 2.33 4.80 -20.52
N ASN A 218 2.30 6.09 -20.16
CA ASN A 218 1.18 6.97 -20.49
C ASN A 218 1.03 7.25 -22.00
N LYS A 219 2.05 6.94 -22.81
CA LYS A 219 2.06 7.11 -24.27
C LYS A 219 1.91 5.79 -25.03
N MET A 220 1.97 4.64 -24.36
CA MET A 220 1.77 3.34 -25.01
C MET A 220 0.37 3.26 -25.61
N ASP A 221 0.20 2.54 -26.70
CA ASP A 221 -1.11 2.08 -27.16
C ASP A 221 -1.66 1.00 -26.19
N ASP A 222 -2.92 0.64 -26.34
CA ASP A 222 -3.58 -0.28 -25.43
C ASP A 222 -3.00 -1.69 -25.51
N GLU A 223 -2.68 -2.17 -26.72
CA GLU A 223 -2.12 -3.51 -26.94
C GLU A 223 -0.74 -3.65 -26.27
N THR A 224 0.14 -2.66 -26.49
CA THR A 224 1.47 -2.63 -25.84
C THR A 224 1.35 -2.54 -24.32
N PHE A 225 0.40 -1.76 -23.81
CA PHE A 225 0.19 -1.67 -22.38
C PHE A 225 -0.35 -2.97 -21.76
N GLU A 226 -1.24 -3.68 -22.45
CA GLU A 226 -1.67 -5.03 -22.02
C GLU A 226 -0.52 -6.03 -21.96
N LEU A 227 0.41 -5.98 -22.92
CA LEU A 227 1.63 -6.79 -22.88
C LEU A 227 2.53 -6.41 -21.70
N PHE A 228 2.63 -5.11 -21.36
CA PHE A 228 3.36 -4.67 -20.18
C PHE A 228 2.74 -5.22 -18.89
N ILE A 229 1.41 -5.19 -18.75
CA ILE A 229 0.71 -5.81 -17.62
C ILE A 229 1.01 -7.30 -17.53
N LYS A 230 0.93 -8.04 -18.65
CA LYS A 230 1.26 -9.48 -18.70
C LYS A 230 2.70 -9.74 -18.27
N TYR A 231 3.66 -8.97 -18.77
CA TYR A 231 5.07 -9.04 -18.38
C TYR A 231 5.24 -8.81 -16.88
N HIS A 232 4.65 -7.72 -16.35
CA HIS A 232 4.73 -7.41 -14.94
C HIS A 232 4.16 -8.53 -14.07
N LEU A 233 2.96 -9.03 -14.39
CA LEU A 233 2.34 -10.12 -13.66
C LEU A 233 3.09 -11.46 -13.73
N ALA A 234 3.92 -11.65 -14.75
CA ALA A 234 4.81 -12.81 -14.88
C ALA A 234 6.12 -12.66 -14.09
N THR A 235 6.49 -11.43 -13.71
CA THR A 235 7.78 -11.12 -13.08
C THR A 235 7.68 -10.54 -11.69
N CYS A 236 6.50 -10.12 -11.23
CA CYS A 236 6.31 -9.42 -9.95
C CYS A 236 6.68 -10.25 -8.70
N GLU A 237 6.78 -11.59 -8.83
CA GLU A 237 7.20 -12.49 -7.76
C GLU A 237 8.73 -12.70 -7.70
N ARG A 238 9.48 -12.17 -8.68
CA ARG A 238 10.94 -12.36 -8.74
C ARG A 238 11.64 -11.54 -7.67
N GLN A 239 12.32 -12.21 -6.76
CA GLN A 239 12.94 -11.57 -5.59
C GLN A 239 13.95 -10.48 -5.94
N GLU A 240 14.69 -10.66 -7.02
CA GLU A 240 15.66 -9.70 -7.53
C GLU A 240 15.03 -8.38 -8.02
N LEU A 241 13.71 -8.33 -8.22
CA LEU A 241 12.98 -7.14 -8.68
C LEU A 241 12.18 -6.42 -7.59
N ILE A 242 12.01 -7.04 -6.42
CA ILE A 242 11.13 -6.51 -5.36
C ILE A 242 11.67 -5.22 -4.77
N GLY A 243 12.95 -5.20 -4.40
CA GLY A 243 13.57 -4.05 -3.73
C GLY A 243 13.63 -2.78 -4.56
N ALA A 244 13.57 -2.88 -5.89
CA ALA A 244 13.56 -1.76 -6.82
C ALA A 244 12.15 -1.35 -7.27
N SER A 245 11.10 -2.05 -6.87
CA SER A 245 9.71 -1.63 -7.11
C SER A 245 9.40 -0.35 -6.35
N SER A 246 8.51 0.49 -6.86
CA SER A 246 8.03 1.65 -6.10
C SER A 246 7.24 1.16 -4.88
N HIS A 247 6.26 0.30 -5.10
CA HIS A 247 5.50 -0.35 -4.05
C HIS A 247 5.76 -1.85 -4.02
N THR A 248 5.75 -2.42 -2.83
CA THR A 248 5.70 -3.88 -2.62
C THR A 248 4.44 -4.24 -1.84
N ILE A 249 3.94 -5.45 -2.06
CA ILE A 249 2.89 -6.02 -1.22
C ILE A 249 3.47 -7.26 -0.54
N ASP A 250 3.47 -7.24 0.79
CA ASP A 250 3.80 -8.38 1.63
C ASP A 250 2.51 -9.11 2.00
N ILE A 251 2.42 -10.39 1.69
CA ILE A 251 1.26 -11.26 1.89
C ILE A 251 1.59 -12.18 3.04
N LEU A 252 0.86 -11.99 4.12
CA LEU A 252 1.15 -12.59 5.42
C LEU A 252 -0.01 -13.46 5.88
N LYS A 253 0.32 -14.50 6.65
CA LYS A 253 -0.63 -15.35 7.35
C LYS A 253 -0.56 -15.08 8.85
N LYS A 254 -1.73 -15.01 9.49
CA LYS A 254 -1.83 -14.95 10.95
C LYS A 254 -1.68 -16.33 11.57
#